data_41243844a2d56b0d60f40c4a8899b9e2
#
_entry.id   41243844a2d56b0d60f40c4a8899b9e2
#
_cell.length_a   1.000
_cell.length_b   1.000
_cell.length_c   1.000
_cell.angle_alpha   90.00
_cell.angle_beta   90.00
_cell.angle_gamma   90.00
#
_symmetry.space_group_name_H-M   'P 1'
#
loop_
_entity.id
_entity.type
_entity.pdbx_description
1 polymer ?
#
loop_
_entity_poly.entity_id
_entity_poly.type
_entity_poly.pdbx_seq_one_letter_code
_entity_poly.pdbx_strand_id
1 'polypeptide(L)'
;MCIRDRFCYLEKTVTRHYHVMHVALDDFIPFNEYFIIPYMMWFLYVAGTIVFFLFRNKEDYYRICTFLFSGMTISLIICTFFHNGTDFRPAIDPGKNIFSGMVAALYQTDTPTNVFPSIHVYNSIGTHIAIMKSESLKKYPWVRAGSAILMVSICLSTVFLKQHSVIDMVGAAIMAYVIYGIVYGYNWSAEDKKVTQKALS
;
A
#
# COMPACT_ATOMS: atom_id res chain seq x y z
N MET A 1 -9.53 -17.92 -8.57
CA MET A 1 -8.43 -17.11 -9.10
C MET A 1 -8.06 -16.08 -8.05
N CYS A 2 -6.87 -16.19 -7.46
CA CYS A 2 -6.41 -15.33 -6.35
C CYS A 2 -6.06 -13.92 -6.89
N ILE A 3 -6.19 -12.89 -6.05
CA ILE A 3 -5.78 -11.49 -6.38
C ILE A 3 -4.32 -11.48 -6.88
N ARG A 4 -3.44 -12.26 -6.25
CA ARG A 4 -2.03 -12.42 -6.65
C ARG A 4 -1.89 -13.00 -8.06
N ASP A 5 -2.70 -13.98 -8.43
CA ASP A 5 -2.62 -14.62 -9.76
C ASP A 5 -3.02 -13.64 -10.87
N ARG A 6 -4.03 -12.80 -10.63
CA ARG A 6 -4.41 -11.73 -11.56
C ARG A 6 -3.35 -10.65 -11.68
N PHE A 7 -2.74 -10.25 -10.58
CA PHE A 7 -1.64 -9.29 -10.59
C PHE A 7 -0.46 -9.82 -11.40
N CYS A 8 0.00 -11.05 -11.14
CA CYS A 8 1.06 -11.70 -11.92
C CYS A 8 0.69 -11.89 -13.41
N TYR A 9 -0.58 -12.09 -13.73
CA TYR A 9 -1.04 -12.16 -15.12
C TYR A 9 -0.94 -10.80 -15.81
N LEU A 10 -1.37 -9.72 -15.16
CA LEU A 10 -1.26 -8.36 -15.69
C LEU A 10 0.19 -7.95 -15.89
N GLU A 11 1.09 -8.26 -14.96
CA GLU A 11 2.52 -7.98 -15.09
C GLU A 11 3.15 -8.66 -16.31
N LYS A 12 2.71 -9.87 -16.65
CA LYS A 12 3.22 -10.62 -17.82
C LYS A 12 2.59 -10.18 -19.13
N THR A 13 1.40 -9.60 -19.12
CA THR A 13 0.66 -9.21 -20.33
C THR A 13 0.85 -7.77 -20.73
N VAL A 14 1.05 -6.87 -19.76
CA VAL A 14 1.25 -5.43 -20.01
C VAL A 14 2.74 -5.13 -20.22
N THR A 15 3.26 -5.48 -21.40
CA THR A 15 4.69 -5.32 -21.69
C THR A 15 5.02 -4.25 -22.74
N ARG A 16 4.07 -3.78 -23.56
CA ARG A 16 4.39 -2.95 -24.74
C ARG A 16 3.55 -1.69 -24.97
N HIS A 17 2.36 -1.58 -24.41
CA HIS A 17 1.48 -0.42 -24.59
C HIS A 17 0.87 -0.02 -23.26
N TYR A 18 1.51 0.90 -22.55
CA TYR A 18 1.01 1.46 -21.30
C TYR A 18 1.21 2.98 -21.27
N HIS A 19 0.38 3.65 -20.49
CA HIS A 19 0.52 5.07 -20.22
C HIS A 19 1.65 5.31 -19.22
N VAL A 20 2.62 6.14 -19.60
CA VAL A 20 3.71 6.51 -18.70
C VAL A 20 3.19 7.45 -17.63
N MET A 21 3.31 7.01 -16.38
CA MET A 21 2.97 7.79 -15.18
C MET A 21 4.20 8.61 -14.79
N HIS A 22 4.23 9.87 -15.20
CA HIS A 22 5.33 10.78 -14.94
C HIS A 22 4.81 12.21 -14.74
N VAL A 23 5.36 12.90 -13.75
CA VAL A 23 5.11 14.33 -13.52
C VAL A 23 6.46 15.04 -13.33
N ALA A 24 6.52 16.33 -13.67
CA ALA A 24 7.74 17.13 -13.58
C ALA A 24 8.42 17.09 -12.18
N LEU A 25 7.65 16.81 -11.13
CA LEU A 25 8.17 16.67 -9.77
C LEU A 25 9.06 15.42 -9.61
N ASP A 26 8.81 14.37 -10.40
CA ASP A 26 9.60 13.12 -10.34
C ASP A 26 11.06 13.33 -10.78
N ASP A 27 11.31 14.32 -11.64
CA ASP A 27 12.65 14.64 -12.12
C ASP A 27 13.51 15.30 -11.05
N PHE A 28 12.89 16.02 -10.09
CA PHE A 28 13.59 16.65 -8.99
C PHE A 28 13.91 15.70 -7.84
N ILE A 29 13.27 14.53 -7.77
CA ILE A 29 13.51 13.54 -6.72
C ILE A 29 14.71 12.69 -7.11
N PRO A 30 15.85 12.75 -6.40
CA PRO A 30 17.02 11.92 -6.72
C PRO A 30 16.75 10.46 -6.36
N PHE A 31 17.36 9.54 -7.14
CA PHE A 31 17.42 8.14 -6.76
C PHE A 31 18.29 7.95 -5.50
N ASN A 32 17.80 7.11 -4.56
CA ASN A 32 18.55 6.79 -3.34
C ASN A 32 18.31 5.34 -2.93
N GLU A 33 19.34 4.49 -3.07
CA GLU A 33 19.29 3.06 -2.77
C GLU A 33 19.04 2.71 -1.30
N TYR A 34 19.33 3.61 -0.34
CA TYR A 34 19.12 3.34 1.09
C TYR A 34 17.63 3.24 1.46
N PHE A 35 16.75 3.81 0.65
CA PHE A 35 15.31 3.70 0.83
C PHE A 35 14.76 2.29 0.57
N ILE A 36 15.60 1.34 0.12
CA ILE A 36 15.23 -0.08 0.05
C ILE A 36 14.85 -0.65 1.42
N ILE A 37 15.42 -0.13 2.51
CA ILE A 37 15.13 -0.60 3.87
C ILE A 37 13.66 -0.34 4.24
N PRO A 38 13.16 0.91 4.28
CA PRO A 38 11.76 1.16 4.58
C PRO A 38 10.82 0.53 3.54
N TYR A 39 11.22 0.41 2.26
CA TYR A 39 10.44 -0.28 1.25
C TYR A 39 10.21 -1.75 1.62
N MET A 40 11.26 -2.48 2.00
CA MET A 40 11.14 -3.89 2.41
C MET A 40 10.40 -4.04 3.75
N MET A 41 10.47 -3.06 4.65
CA MET A 41 9.73 -3.06 5.91
C MET A 41 8.21 -2.95 5.71
N TRP A 42 7.74 -2.48 4.56
CA TRP A 42 6.32 -2.39 4.24
C TRP A 42 5.59 -3.72 4.45
N PHE A 43 6.17 -4.82 3.97
CA PHE A 43 5.55 -6.14 4.12
C PHE A 43 5.38 -6.53 5.60
N LEU A 44 6.42 -6.35 6.40
CA LEU A 44 6.38 -6.65 7.84
C LEU A 44 5.41 -5.73 8.58
N TYR A 45 5.35 -4.46 8.18
CA TYR A 45 4.46 -3.48 8.77
C TYR A 45 3.00 -3.83 8.56
N VAL A 46 2.61 -4.14 7.34
CA VAL A 46 1.23 -4.52 6.99
C VAL A 46 0.87 -5.87 7.62
N ALA A 47 1.68 -6.91 7.37
CA ALA A 47 1.42 -8.26 7.87
C ALA A 47 1.43 -8.32 9.40
N GLY A 48 2.40 -7.68 10.04
CA GLY A 48 2.49 -7.63 11.50
C GLY A 48 1.27 -6.96 12.14
N THR A 49 0.77 -5.89 11.54
CA THR A 49 -0.44 -5.21 12.05
C THR A 49 -1.70 -6.08 11.88
N ILE A 50 -1.85 -6.76 10.74
CA ILE A 50 -2.96 -7.69 10.50
C ILE A 50 -2.93 -8.82 11.54
N VAL A 51 -1.77 -9.45 11.73
CA VAL A 51 -1.58 -10.54 12.70
C VAL A 51 -1.83 -10.05 14.13
N PHE A 52 -1.35 -8.86 14.49
CA PHE A 52 -1.62 -8.27 15.80
C PHE A 52 -3.13 -8.12 16.06
N PHE A 53 -3.89 -7.55 15.12
CA PHE A 53 -5.32 -7.38 15.30
C PHE A 53 -6.10 -8.69 15.26
N LEU A 54 -5.68 -9.67 14.48
CA LEU A 54 -6.29 -11.01 14.43
C LEU A 54 -6.37 -11.64 15.84
N PHE A 55 -5.31 -11.48 16.64
CA PHE A 55 -5.28 -12.03 18.00
C PHE A 55 -5.79 -11.07 19.08
N ARG A 56 -5.93 -9.80 18.78
CA ARG A 56 -6.24 -8.78 19.78
C ARG A 56 -7.67 -8.25 19.72
N ASN A 57 -8.16 -7.96 18.53
CA ASN A 57 -9.49 -7.35 18.35
C ASN A 57 -10.07 -7.72 16.98
N LYS A 58 -11.13 -8.51 16.97
CA LYS A 58 -11.79 -8.95 15.73
C LYS A 58 -12.34 -7.79 14.90
N GLU A 59 -12.89 -6.75 15.54
CA GLU A 59 -13.45 -5.61 14.83
C GLU A 59 -12.35 -4.82 14.09
N ASP A 60 -11.23 -4.51 14.78
CA ASP A 60 -10.08 -3.86 14.16
C ASP A 60 -9.49 -4.72 13.04
N TYR A 61 -9.46 -6.05 13.22
CA TYR A 61 -9.01 -6.99 12.20
C TYR A 61 -9.89 -6.95 10.94
N TYR A 62 -11.21 -7.02 11.09
CA TYR A 62 -12.10 -6.96 9.94
C TYR A 62 -12.04 -5.61 9.23
N ARG A 63 -11.95 -4.51 9.97
CA ARG A 63 -11.82 -3.15 9.41
C ARG A 63 -10.55 -3.00 8.57
N ILE A 64 -9.38 -3.40 9.09
CA ILE A 64 -8.14 -3.33 8.32
C ILE A 64 -8.18 -4.24 7.10
N CYS A 65 -8.65 -5.48 7.23
CA CYS A 65 -8.78 -6.40 6.10
C CYS A 65 -9.71 -5.84 5.02
N THR A 66 -10.89 -5.33 5.40
CA THR A 66 -11.83 -4.72 4.44
C THR A 66 -11.19 -3.53 3.76
N PHE A 67 -10.50 -2.65 4.50
CA PHE A 67 -9.79 -1.52 3.92
C PHE A 67 -8.76 -1.98 2.89
N LEU A 68 -7.83 -2.83 3.28
CA LEU A 68 -6.74 -3.28 2.41
C LEU A 68 -7.24 -4.03 1.17
N PHE A 69 -8.15 -4.98 1.34
CA PHE A 69 -8.67 -5.76 0.22
C PHE A 69 -9.53 -4.93 -0.75
N SER A 70 -10.29 -3.96 -0.25
CA SER A 70 -11.05 -3.04 -1.12
C SER A 70 -10.12 -2.25 -2.02
N GLY A 71 -9.06 -1.65 -1.47
CA GLY A 71 -8.11 -0.89 -2.27
C GLY A 71 -7.32 -1.75 -3.25
N MET A 72 -6.87 -2.94 -2.83
CA MET A 72 -6.19 -3.88 -3.73
C MET A 72 -7.11 -4.31 -4.88
N THR A 73 -8.39 -4.54 -4.62
CA THR A 73 -9.36 -4.88 -5.65
C THR A 73 -9.59 -3.73 -6.63
N ILE A 74 -9.74 -2.50 -6.11
CA ILE A 74 -9.91 -1.30 -6.95
C ILE A 74 -8.65 -1.06 -7.80
N SER A 75 -7.45 -1.19 -7.22
CA SER A 75 -6.19 -1.06 -7.97
C SER A 75 -6.11 -2.08 -9.10
N LEU A 76 -6.49 -3.34 -8.85
CA LEU A 76 -6.53 -4.37 -9.89
C LEU A 76 -7.53 -4.05 -11.01
N ILE A 77 -8.69 -3.52 -10.66
CA ILE A 77 -9.70 -3.09 -11.64
C ILE A 77 -9.11 -1.95 -12.49
N ILE A 78 -8.50 -0.94 -11.87
CA ILE A 78 -7.87 0.17 -12.57
C ILE A 78 -6.78 -0.35 -13.51
N CYS A 79 -5.84 -1.16 -13.03
CA CYS A 79 -4.76 -1.73 -13.85
C CYS A 79 -5.25 -2.63 -14.99
N THR A 80 -6.43 -3.26 -14.83
CA THR A 80 -7.02 -4.08 -15.89
C THR A 80 -7.53 -3.25 -17.07
N PHE A 81 -8.11 -2.09 -16.79
CA PHE A 81 -8.68 -1.20 -17.82
C PHE A 81 -7.76 -0.08 -18.24
N PHE A 82 -6.86 0.34 -17.36
CA PHE A 82 -5.90 1.41 -17.58
C PHE A 82 -4.48 0.88 -17.37
N HIS A 83 -3.88 0.38 -18.45
CA HIS A 83 -2.50 -0.09 -18.44
C HIS A 83 -1.55 1.10 -18.25
N ASN A 84 -0.79 1.09 -17.19
CA ASN A 84 0.09 2.18 -16.78
C ASN A 84 1.45 1.66 -16.33
N GLY A 85 2.45 2.52 -16.33
CA GLY A 85 3.80 2.15 -15.92
C GLY A 85 4.71 3.36 -15.80
N THR A 86 5.96 3.13 -15.39
CA THR A 86 7.02 4.15 -15.30
C THR A 86 8.17 3.81 -16.22
N ASP A 87 8.91 4.82 -16.71
CA ASP A 87 10.06 4.66 -17.61
C ASP A 87 11.34 5.34 -17.11
N PHE A 88 11.31 5.86 -15.87
CA PHE A 88 12.40 6.65 -15.28
C PHE A 88 13.24 5.88 -14.24
N ARG A 89 13.20 4.54 -14.28
CA ARG A 89 14.10 3.72 -13.44
C ARG A 89 15.55 3.86 -13.91
N PRO A 90 16.50 4.25 -13.04
CA PRO A 90 17.90 4.34 -13.41
C PRO A 90 18.51 2.94 -13.59
N ALA A 91 19.58 2.86 -14.38
CA ALA A 91 20.43 1.67 -14.41
C ALA A 91 21.15 1.52 -13.06
N ILE A 92 21.06 0.35 -12.44
CA ILE A 92 21.65 0.05 -11.15
C ILE A 92 22.87 -0.82 -11.34
N ASP A 93 23.99 -0.41 -10.71
CA ASP A 93 25.17 -1.28 -10.55
C ASP A 93 25.01 -2.13 -9.27
N PRO A 94 24.75 -3.44 -9.39
CA PRO A 94 24.58 -4.32 -8.24
C PRO A 94 25.86 -4.47 -7.39
N GLY A 95 27.01 -4.21 -7.99
CA GLY A 95 28.34 -4.33 -7.34
C GLY A 95 28.71 -3.14 -6.47
N LYS A 96 28.01 -2.00 -6.58
CA LYS A 96 28.33 -0.77 -5.86
C LYS A 96 28.28 -0.95 -4.33
N ASN A 97 27.22 -1.55 -3.82
CA ASN A 97 27.01 -1.86 -2.41
C ASN A 97 25.84 -2.86 -2.24
N ILE A 98 25.62 -3.35 -1.00
CA ILE A 98 24.58 -4.31 -0.69
C ILE A 98 23.15 -3.78 -0.99
N PHE A 99 22.90 -2.50 -0.77
CA PHE A 99 21.61 -1.85 -1.02
C PHE A 99 21.31 -1.75 -2.52
N SER A 100 22.30 -1.38 -3.33
CA SER A 100 22.19 -1.39 -4.79
C SER A 100 21.92 -2.80 -5.31
N GLY A 101 22.56 -3.82 -4.74
CA GLY A 101 22.27 -5.23 -5.05
C GLY A 101 20.81 -5.61 -4.74
N MET A 102 20.29 -5.17 -3.58
CA MET A 102 18.87 -5.39 -3.22
C MET A 102 17.91 -4.65 -4.17
N VAL A 103 18.21 -3.41 -4.56
CA VAL A 103 17.39 -2.65 -5.52
C VAL A 103 17.42 -3.31 -6.90
N ALA A 104 18.56 -3.80 -7.36
CA ALA A 104 18.67 -4.53 -8.63
C ALA A 104 17.82 -5.80 -8.62
N ALA A 105 17.83 -6.56 -7.52
CA ALA A 105 16.96 -7.73 -7.34
C ALA A 105 15.47 -7.34 -7.30
N LEU A 106 15.13 -6.23 -6.64
CA LEU A 106 13.76 -5.70 -6.62
C LEU A 106 13.29 -5.36 -8.04
N TYR A 107 14.10 -4.66 -8.85
CA TYR A 107 13.75 -4.27 -10.22
C TYR A 107 13.57 -5.47 -11.17
N GLN A 108 14.19 -6.60 -10.87
CA GLN A 108 14.00 -7.85 -11.61
C GLN A 108 12.69 -8.56 -11.26
N THR A 109 12.22 -8.38 -10.01
CA THR A 109 11.02 -9.06 -9.48
C THR A 109 9.76 -8.23 -9.68
N ASP A 110 9.88 -6.91 -9.56
CA ASP A 110 8.79 -5.96 -9.62
C ASP A 110 8.88 -5.14 -10.93
N THR A 111 7.97 -5.42 -11.86
CA THR A 111 7.98 -4.78 -13.18
C THR A 111 7.61 -3.29 -13.08
N PRO A 112 8.05 -2.43 -14.03
CA PRO A 112 7.69 -1.02 -14.04
C PRO A 112 6.28 -0.76 -14.57
N THR A 113 5.39 -1.74 -14.52
CA THR A 113 4.01 -1.67 -15.04
C THR A 113 2.99 -1.86 -13.94
N ASN A 114 1.76 -1.40 -14.17
CA ASN A 114 0.65 -1.50 -13.20
C ASN A 114 0.95 -0.77 -11.88
N VAL A 115 1.52 0.43 -11.99
CA VAL A 115 2.01 1.22 -10.85
C VAL A 115 0.93 2.12 -10.22
N PHE A 116 -0.11 2.50 -10.97
CA PHE A 116 -1.15 3.41 -10.49
C PHE A 116 -2.44 2.69 -10.11
N PRO A 117 -3.03 3.01 -8.96
CA PRO A 117 -2.46 3.76 -7.83
C PRO A 117 -1.50 2.90 -7.00
N SER A 118 -0.56 3.53 -6.27
CA SER A 118 0.44 2.80 -5.49
C SER A 118 -0.16 2.00 -4.34
N ILE A 119 -0.07 0.67 -4.42
CA ILE A 119 -0.53 -0.23 -3.35
C ILE A 119 0.31 -0.07 -2.09
N HIS A 120 1.62 0.19 -2.22
CA HIS A 120 2.51 0.42 -1.08
C HIS A 120 2.06 1.63 -0.25
N VAL A 121 1.75 2.74 -0.92
CA VAL A 121 1.26 3.96 -0.28
C VAL A 121 -0.12 3.72 0.34
N TYR A 122 -1.05 3.16 -0.42
CA TYR A 122 -2.40 2.87 0.03
C TYR A 122 -2.42 2.00 1.29
N ASN A 123 -1.73 0.86 1.26
CA ASN A 123 -1.71 -0.09 2.37
C ASN A 123 -0.98 0.49 3.59
N SER A 124 0.06 1.32 3.39
CA SER A 124 0.76 1.99 4.50
C SER A 124 -0.15 2.99 5.21
N ILE A 125 -0.89 3.80 4.45
CA ILE A 125 -1.89 4.74 4.99
C ILE A 125 -2.98 3.96 5.74
N GLY A 126 -3.54 2.91 5.15
CA GLY A 126 -4.58 2.09 5.78
C GLY A 126 -4.13 1.43 7.06
N THR A 127 -2.90 0.91 7.09
CA THR A 127 -2.30 0.32 8.29
C THR A 127 -2.12 1.35 9.39
N HIS A 128 -1.63 2.55 9.05
CA HIS A 128 -1.50 3.65 10.00
C HIS A 128 -2.86 4.09 10.56
N ILE A 129 -3.87 4.23 9.71
CA ILE A 129 -5.24 4.55 10.12
C ILE A 129 -5.77 3.51 11.10
N ALA A 130 -5.59 2.22 10.82
CA ALA A 130 -6.03 1.14 11.71
C ALA A 130 -5.36 1.22 13.09
N ILE A 131 -4.04 1.49 13.14
CA ILE A 131 -3.30 1.69 14.39
C ILE A 131 -3.82 2.92 15.15
N MET A 132 -4.10 4.02 14.45
CA MET A 132 -4.62 5.26 15.05
C MET A 132 -6.04 5.12 15.59
N LYS A 133 -6.87 4.31 14.96
CA LYS A 133 -8.28 4.09 15.35
C LYS A 133 -8.45 3.00 16.42
N SER A 134 -7.44 2.15 16.62
CA SER A 134 -7.52 1.07 17.58
C SER A 134 -7.50 1.58 19.03
N GLU A 135 -8.54 1.27 19.78
CA GLU A 135 -8.59 1.55 21.22
C GLU A 135 -7.52 0.76 21.99
N SER A 136 -7.15 -0.43 21.53
CA SER A 136 -6.09 -1.25 22.13
C SER A 136 -4.72 -0.56 22.12
N LEU A 137 -4.46 0.28 21.10
CA LEU A 137 -3.19 0.97 20.90
C LEU A 137 -3.19 2.43 21.36
N LYS A 138 -4.34 2.95 21.81
CA LYS A 138 -4.49 4.33 22.25
C LYS A 138 -3.56 4.71 23.41
N LYS A 139 -3.29 3.77 24.31
CA LYS A 139 -2.40 3.95 25.46
C LYS A 139 -0.91 3.92 25.13
N TYR A 140 -0.54 3.60 23.87
CA TYR A 140 0.85 3.51 23.43
C TYR A 140 1.18 4.58 22.36
N PRO A 141 1.38 5.86 22.75
CA PRO A 141 1.62 6.95 21.82
C PRO A 141 2.89 6.74 20.97
N TRP A 142 3.89 6.04 21.51
CA TRP A 142 5.12 5.73 20.80
C TRP A 142 4.89 4.74 19.62
N VAL A 143 3.94 3.79 19.76
CA VAL A 143 3.56 2.90 18.63
C VAL A 143 2.91 3.71 17.51
N ARG A 144 2.04 4.65 17.87
CA ARG A 144 1.35 5.53 16.91
C ARG A 144 2.33 6.45 16.20
N ALA A 145 3.27 7.04 16.94
CA ALA A 145 4.33 7.88 16.37
C ALA A 145 5.27 7.06 15.46
N GLY A 146 5.73 5.88 15.92
CA GLY A 146 6.56 4.98 15.12
C GLY A 146 5.86 4.53 13.84
N SER A 147 4.56 4.22 13.92
CA SER A 147 3.75 3.89 12.75
C SER A 147 3.65 5.05 11.76
N ALA A 148 3.52 6.30 12.24
CA ALA A 148 3.49 7.47 11.37
C ALA A 148 4.84 7.66 10.63
N ILE A 149 5.95 7.56 11.37
CA ILE A 149 7.30 7.67 10.81
C ILE A 149 7.52 6.58 9.75
N LEU A 150 7.16 5.33 10.06
CA LEU A 150 7.34 4.21 9.15
C LEU A 150 6.46 4.35 7.91
N MET A 151 5.19 4.74 8.05
CA MET A 151 4.29 5.02 6.93
C MET A 151 4.89 6.08 6.00
N VAL A 152 5.33 7.22 6.54
CA VAL A 152 5.94 8.29 5.72
C VAL A 152 7.23 7.79 5.05
N SER A 153 8.08 7.05 5.76
CA SER A 153 9.31 6.49 5.20
C SER A 153 9.03 5.51 4.05
N ILE A 154 8.00 4.67 4.18
CA ILE A 154 7.57 3.75 3.11
C ILE A 154 7.03 4.54 1.92
N CYS A 155 6.18 5.55 2.14
CA CYS A 155 5.66 6.38 1.06
C CYS A 155 6.79 7.08 0.30
N LEU A 156 7.74 7.67 1.00
CA LEU A 156 8.93 8.29 0.38
C LEU A 156 9.78 7.25 -0.36
N SER A 157 9.93 6.04 0.16
CA SER A 157 10.74 5.00 -0.48
C SER A 157 10.26 4.66 -1.88
N THR A 158 8.96 4.72 -2.14
CA THR A 158 8.40 4.39 -3.46
C THR A 158 8.89 5.35 -4.56
N VAL A 159 9.05 6.63 -4.24
CA VAL A 159 9.52 7.64 -5.20
C VAL A 159 11.05 7.76 -5.24
N PHE A 160 11.74 7.61 -4.09
CA PHE A 160 13.22 7.62 -4.07
C PHE A 160 13.83 6.36 -4.72
N LEU A 161 13.14 5.24 -4.69
CA LEU A 161 13.52 4.03 -5.43
C LEU A 161 12.98 4.03 -6.89
N LYS A 162 12.35 5.12 -7.35
CA LYS A 162 11.80 5.21 -8.72
C LYS A 162 10.85 4.06 -9.08
N GLN A 163 10.15 3.51 -8.09
CA GLN A 163 9.12 2.49 -8.28
C GLN A 163 7.78 3.11 -8.71
N HIS A 164 7.48 4.30 -8.17
CA HIS A 164 6.24 5.02 -8.41
C HIS A 164 6.50 6.49 -8.70
N SER A 165 5.63 7.10 -9.48
CA SER A 165 5.53 8.55 -9.63
C SER A 165 4.80 9.18 -8.43
N VAL A 166 5.02 10.47 -8.21
CA VAL A 166 4.26 11.25 -7.20
C VAL A 166 2.76 11.20 -7.47
N ILE A 167 2.33 11.12 -8.74
CA ILE A 167 0.90 11.01 -9.08
C ILE A 167 0.30 9.68 -8.59
N ASP A 168 1.07 8.60 -8.55
CA ASP A 168 0.62 7.30 -8.02
C ASP A 168 0.38 7.37 -6.52
N MET A 169 1.21 8.15 -5.79
CA MET A 169 1.03 8.42 -4.36
C MET A 169 -0.24 9.24 -4.11
N VAL A 170 -0.47 10.30 -4.92
CA VAL A 170 -1.68 11.13 -4.80
C VAL A 170 -2.93 10.30 -5.09
N GLY A 171 -2.93 9.49 -6.14
CA GLY A 171 -4.03 8.56 -6.45
C GLY A 171 -4.32 7.61 -5.30
N ALA A 172 -3.28 7.02 -4.71
CA ALA A 172 -3.40 6.14 -3.56
C ALA A 172 -3.95 6.85 -2.31
N ALA A 173 -3.53 8.09 -2.05
CA ALA A 173 -4.01 8.89 -0.92
C ALA A 173 -5.50 9.26 -1.08
N ILE A 174 -5.92 9.65 -2.29
CA ILE A 174 -7.32 9.93 -2.61
C ILE A 174 -8.16 8.65 -2.42
N MET A 175 -7.70 7.52 -2.95
CA MET A 175 -8.37 6.24 -2.78
C MET A 175 -8.48 5.87 -1.30
N ALA A 176 -7.42 6.04 -0.52
CA ALA A 176 -7.41 5.79 0.92
C ALA A 176 -8.42 6.68 1.66
N TYR A 177 -8.53 7.95 1.29
CA TYR A 177 -9.49 8.88 1.88
C TYR A 177 -10.94 8.44 1.61
N VAL A 178 -11.26 8.06 0.38
CA VAL A 178 -12.62 7.60 0.01
C VAL A 178 -12.98 6.31 0.76
N ILE A 179 -12.09 5.33 0.74
CA ILE A 179 -12.32 4.04 1.42
C ILE A 179 -12.37 4.21 2.95
N TYR A 180 -11.58 5.16 3.50
CA TYR A 180 -11.69 5.51 4.92
C TYR A 180 -13.10 5.96 5.30
N GLY A 181 -13.73 6.82 4.50
CA GLY A 181 -15.11 7.26 4.73
C GLY A 181 -16.11 6.09 4.74
N ILE A 182 -15.90 5.10 3.89
CA ILE A 182 -16.76 3.91 3.78
C ILE A 182 -16.52 2.95 4.97
N VAL A 183 -15.27 2.59 5.24
CA VAL A 183 -14.93 1.54 6.20
C VAL A 183 -15.02 2.03 7.65
N TYR A 184 -14.59 3.26 7.92
CA TYR A 184 -14.54 3.83 9.28
C TYR A 184 -15.69 4.80 9.57
N GLY A 185 -16.39 5.31 8.54
CA GLY A 185 -17.62 6.08 8.70
C GLY A 185 -18.86 5.21 8.99
N TYR A 186 -18.80 3.92 8.63
CA TYR A 186 -19.86 2.97 8.89
C TYR A 186 -19.83 2.44 10.32
N ASN A 187 -20.98 2.47 11.02
CA ASN A 187 -21.07 2.04 12.41
C ASN A 187 -21.45 0.56 12.53
N TRP A 188 -20.48 -0.32 12.38
CA TRP A 188 -20.63 -1.79 12.42
C TRP A 188 -21.30 -2.28 13.72
N SER A 189 -20.98 -1.65 14.87
CA SER A 189 -21.54 -2.09 16.16
C SER A 189 -23.04 -1.79 16.32
N ALA A 190 -23.58 -0.83 15.58
CA ALA A 190 -25.00 -0.52 15.61
C ALA A 190 -25.83 -1.54 14.81
N GLU A 191 -25.25 -2.14 13.78
CA GLU A 191 -25.92 -3.10 12.92
C GLU A 191 -25.92 -4.51 13.53
N ASP A 192 -24.83 -4.91 14.17
CA ASP A 192 -24.77 -6.17 14.93
C ASP A 192 -25.84 -6.18 16.04
N LYS A 193 -26.06 -5.05 16.72
CA LYS A 193 -27.13 -4.91 17.72
C LYS A 193 -28.53 -5.04 17.11
N LYS A 194 -28.76 -4.44 15.92
CA LYS A 194 -30.04 -4.53 15.21
C LYS A 194 -30.32 -5.95 14.72
N VAL A 195 -29.29 -6.63 14.17
CA VAL A 195 -29.41 -8.03 13.69
C VAL A 195 -29.67 -8.97 14.87
N THR A 196 -28.95 -8.80 16.00
CA THR A 196 -29.17 -9.61 17.21
C THR A 196 -30.57 -9.38 17.79
N GLN A 197 -31.04 -8.15 17.84
CA GLN A 197 -32.36 -7.79 18.35
C GLN A 197 -33.49 -8.34 17.46
N LYS A 198 -33.27 -8.36 16.14
CA LYS A 198 -34.22 -8.93 15.16
C LYS A 198 -34.25 -10.48 15.18
N ALA A 199 -33.16 -11.12 15.61
CA ALA A 199 -33.09 -12.57 15.78
C ALA A 199 -33.71 -13.07 17.09
N LEU A 200 -33.92 -12.16 18.07
CA LEU A 200 -34.50 -12.43 19.38
C LEU A 200 -35.99 -12.03 19.47
N SER A 201 -36.53 -11.37 18.47
CA SER A 201 -37.95 -11.02 18.30
C SER A 201 -38.66 -12.00 17.37
#